data_328bdb0fdb36e1a306e1ce7f660dd8ef
#
_entry.id   328bdb0fdb36e1a306e1ce7f660dd8ef
#
_cell.length_a   1.000
_cell.length_b   1.000
_cell.length_c   1.000
_cell.angle_alpha   90.00
_cell.angle_beta   90.00
_cell.angle_gamma   90.00
#
_symmetry.space_group_name_H-M   'P 1'
#
loop_
_entity.id
_entity.type
_entity.pdbx_description
1 polymer ?
#
loop_
_entity_poly.entity_id
_entity_poly.type
_entity_poly.pdbx_seq_one_letter_code
_entity_poly.pdbx_strand_id
1 'polypeptide(L)'
;MHGVRYPVVELRQYTLRPGQREVLIDLFDREFVESQEADGMAIVGQFRDLDDPDRFTWVRGFASMPARARALASFYGGSAWKAHSAPANATMIDSDNVLLLRPATARSGFPPPAAARPPRRQAAAGHAPAAPSRVLVTLYYRDRPFDQAFADFFDRQARPVLIGAGATPLACLQTEHAENTFPALPVRTGENVFAWLARFPGPARLDDHLRQIERSADWRDRVLPALSVLITGVPQQLRLAPTARSQLR
;
A
#
# COMPACT_ATOMS: atom_id res chain seq x y z
N MET A 1 21.63 -14.58 -4.18
CA MET A 1 20.86 -13.82 -3.18
C MET A 1 19.87 -12.92 -3.92
N HIS A 2 18.57 -13.20 -3.89
CA HIS A 2 17.59 -12.31 -4.49
C HIS A 2 17.44 -11.12 -3.54
N GLY A 3 17.91 -9.95 -3.95
CA GLY A 3 17.78 -8.72 -3.21
C GLY A 3 16.29 -8.33 -3.00
N VAL A 4 16.02 -7.46 -2.03
CA VAL A 4 14.69 -6.88 -1.80
C VAL A 4 14.20 -6.21 -3.09
N ARG A 5 13.03 -6.61 -3.57
CA ARG A 5 12.52 -6.16 -4.89
C ARG A 5 12.27 -4.66 -4.94
N TYR A 6 11.68 -4.09 -3.88
CA TYR A 6 11.42 -2.66 -3.76
C TYR A 6 11.95 -2.18 -2.40
N PRO A 7 13.24 -1.77 -2.33
CA PRO A 7 13.84 -1.25 -1.11
C PRO A 7 13.15 0.01 -0.58
N VAL A 8 12.51 0.77 -1.46
CA VAL A 8 11.73 1.96 -1.12
C VAL A 8 10.31 1.80 -1.65
N VAL A 9 9.33 2.07 -0.80
CA VAL A 9 7.90 1.92 -1.09
C VAL A 9 7.17 3.18 -0.64
N GLU A 10 6.24 3.67 -1.44
CA GLU A 10 5.26 4.66 -1.02
C GLU A 10 3.88 4.02 -0.93
N LEU A 11 3.25 4.15 0.24
CA LEU A 11 1.81 3.93 0.42
C LEU A 11 1.13 5.29 0.40
N ARG A 12 0.30 5.52 -0.59
CA ARG A 12 -0.35 6.80 -0.87
C ARG A 12 -1.85 6.67 -0.70
N GLN A 13 -2.44 7.57 0.09
CA GLN A 13 -3.87 7.62 0.36
C GLN A 13 -4.40 9.00 -0.06
N TYR A 14 -5.06 9.06 -1.19
CA TYR A 14 -5.61 10.31 -1.73
C TYR A 14 -7.04 10.52 -1.26
N THR A 15 -7.33 11.71 -0.77
CA THR A 15 -8.71 12.17 -0.54
C THR A 15 -9.20 12.89 -1.78
N LEU A 16 -10.30 12.43 -2.33
CA LEU A 16 -10.86 12.91 -3.58
C LEU A 16 -12.13 13.75 -3.35
N ARG A 17 -12.50 14.53 -4.33
CA ARG A 17 -13.81 15.17 -4.33
C ARG A 17 -14.91 14.12 -4.44
N PRO A 18 -16.07 14.32 -3.84
CA PRO A 18 -17.16 13.37 -3.87
C PRO A 18 -17.48 12.87 -5.29
N GLY A 19 -17.50 11.55 -5.44
CA GLY A 19 -17.79 10.87 -6.69
C GLY A 19 -16.67 10.89 -7.73
N GLN A 20 -15.47 11.43 -7.43
CA GLN A 20 -14.38 11.53 -8.40
C GLN A 20 -13.43 10.34 -8.40
N ARG A 21 -13.62 9.35 -7.53
CA ARG A 21 -12.71 8.21 -7.43
C ARG A 21 -12.59 7.42 -8.73
N GLU A 22 -13.70 7.07 -9.34
CA GLU A 22 -13.66 6.28 -10.58
C GLU A 22 -13.08 7.09 -11.74
N VAL A 23 -13.30 8.40 -11.78
CA VAL A 23 -12.69 9.31 -12.78
C VAL A 23 -11.15 9.28 -12.66
N LEU A 24 -10.63 9.36 -11.40
CA LEU A 24 -9.18 9.28 -11.19
C LEU A 24 -8.64 7.89 -11.50
N ILE A 25 -9.33 6.80 -11.10
CA ILE A 25 -8.91 5.42 -11.38
C ILE A 25 -8.80 5.20 -12.88
N ASP A 26 -9.82 5.59 -13.67
CA ASP A 26 -9.81 5.43 -15.12
C ASP A 26 -8.67 6.21 -15.78
N LEU A 27 -8.44 7.44 -15.33
CA LEU A 27 -7.32 8.25 -15.81
C LEU A 27 -5.97 7.63 -15.41
N PHE A 28 -5.81 7.22 -14.16
CA PHE A 28 -4.60 6.60 -13.65
C PHE A 28 -4.27 5.30 -14.39
N ASP A 29 -5.25 4.43 -14.53
CA ASP A 29 -5.11 3.13 -15.21
C ASP A 29 -4.78 3.31 -16.71
N ARG A 30 -5.26 4.38 -17.33
CA ARG A 30 -5.06 4.66 -18.75
C ARG A 30 -3.75 5.37 -19.03
N GLU A 31 -3.36 6.36 -18.21
CA GLU A 31 -2.30 7.29 -18.56
C GLU A 31 -1.06 7.17 -17.62
N PHE A 32 -1.26 6.76 -16.36
CA PHE A 32 -0.20 6.87 -15.36
C PHE A 32 0.46 5.55 -14.96
N VAL A 33 -0.08 4.42 -15.33
CA VAL A 33 0.55 3.13 -14.96
C VAL A 33 1.80 2.91 -15.78
N GLU A 34 1.69 2.80 -17.11
CA GLU A 34 2.83 2.51 -17.98
C GLU A 34 3.83 3.65 -18.04
N SER A 35 3.38 4.90 -17.99
CA SER A 35 4.28 6.06 -18.00
C SER A 35 5.16 6.11 -16.75
N GLN A 36 4.62 5.82 -15.57
CA GLN A 36 5.42 5.71 -14.36
C GLN A 36 6.37 4.50 -14.40
N GLU A 37 5.91 3.36 -14.90
CA GLU A 37 6.75 2.16 -15.03
C GLU A 37 7.89 2.37 -16.03
N ALA A 38 7.66 3.10 -17.12
CA ALA A 38 8.70 3.48 -18.09
C ALA A 38 9.79 4.38 -17.47
N ASP A 39 9.42 5.21 -16.49
CA ASP A 39 10.33 6.06 -15.74
C ASP A 39 11.05 5.32 -14.57
N GLY A 40 10.84 4.00 -14.42
CA GLY A 40 11.54 3.17 -13.44
C GLY A 40 10.84 3.04 -12.08
N MET A 41 9.58 3.44 -11.98
CA MET A 41 8.72 3.12 -10.83
C MET A 41 8.07 1.74 -11.02
N ALA A 42 7.73 1.08 -9.93
CA ALA A 42 6.88 -0.11 -9.97
C ALA A 42 5.51 0.23 -9.38
N ILE A 43 4.45 0.12 -10.15
CA ILE A 43 3.09 0.31 -9.64
C ILE A 43 2.61 -1.02 -9.05
N VAL A 44 2.74 -1.16 -7.73
CA VAL A 44 2.51 -2.42 -7.00
C VAL A 44 1.02 -2.71 -6.85
N GLY A 45 0.22 -1.70 -6.58
CA GLY A 45 -1.22 -1.87 -6.44
C GLY A 45 -1.99 -0.56 -6.43
N GLN A 46 -3.21 -0.60 -6.95
CA GLN A 46 -4.18 0.49 -6.91
C GLN A 46 -5.49 -0.04 -6.35
N PHE A 47 -6.14 0.73 -5.46
CA PHE A 47 -7.25 0.24 -4.68
C PHE A 47 -8.32 1.29 -4.45
N ARG A 48 -9.56 0.82 -4.39
CA ARG A 48 -10.68 1.53 -3.78
C ARG A 48 -10.66 1.25 -2.29
N ASP A 49 -10.72 2.27 -1.47
CA ASP A 49 -11.02 2.09 -0.04
C ASP A 49 -12.48 1.65 0.11
N LEU A 50 -12.73 0.65 0.94
CA LEU A 50 -14.08 0.10 1.17
C LEU A 50 -14.84 0.88 2.25
N ASP A 51 -14.13 1.61 3.10
CA ASP A 51 -14.69 2.37 4.21
C ASP A 51 -14.90 3.84 3.85
N ASP A 52 -14.23 4.32 2.78
CA ASP A 52 -14.34 5.70 2.30
C ASP A 52 -14.50 5.70 0.76
N PRO A 53 -15.69 6.03 0.24
CA PRO A 53 -15.96 6.02 -1.20
C PRO A 53 -15.16 7.06 -1.97
N ASP A 54 -14.66 8.09 -1.31
CA ASP A 54 -13.89 9.18 -1.93
C ASP A 54 -12.38 9.05 -1.66
N ARG A 55 -11.92 7.86 -1.27
CA ARG A 55 -10.50 7.57 -1.07
C ARG A 55 -9.96 6.63 -2.14
N PHE A 56 -8.82 7.04 -2.73
CA PHE A 56 -8.01 6.22 -3.62
C PHE A 56 -6.67 5.90 -2.96
N THR A 57 -6.41 4.62 -2.74
CA THR A 57 -5.16 4.15 -2.13
C THR A 57 -4.33 3.42 -3.17
N TRP A 58 -3.02 3.70 -3.22
CA TRP A 58 -2.13 3.00 -4.12
C TRP A 58 -0.71 2.88 -3.58
N VAL A 59 0.02 1.91 -4.12
CA VAL A 59 1.37 1.56 -3.69
C VAL A 59 2.30 1.57 -4.88
N ARG A 60 3.43 2.26 -4.76
CA ARG A 60 4.52 2.19 -5.73
C ARG A 60 5.85 1.88 -5.06
N GLY A 61 6.75 1.25 -5.81
CA GLY A 61 8.06 0.85 -5.35
C GLY A 61 9.19 1.40 -6.20
N PHE A 62 10.38 1.51 -5.61
CA PHE A 62 11.59 2.02 -6.24
C PHE A 62 12.79 1.17 -5.84
N ALA A 63 13.81 1.16 -6.70
CA ALA A 63 15.05 0.43 -6.46
C ALA A 63 15.96 1.06 -5.38
N SER A 64 15.81 2.36 -5.12
CA SER A 64 16.54 3.12 -4.08
C SER A 64 15.99 4.53 -3.96
N MET A 65 16.39 5.29 -2.93
CA MET A 65 16.06 6.71 -2.80
C MET A 65 16.60 7.57 -3.96
N PRO A 66 17.83 7.40 -4.45
CA PRO A 66 18.28 8.08 -5.67
C PRO A 66 17.50 7.68 -6.93
N ALA A 67 17.10 6.40 -7.07
CA ALA A 67 16.25 5.97 -8.19
C ALA A 67 14.86 6.60 -8.11
N ARG A 68 14.30 6.72 -6.88
CA ARG A 68 13.04 7.44 -6.64
C ARG A 68 13.12 8.88 -7.12
N ALA A 69 14.17 9.62 -6.73
CA ALA A 69 14.35 11.02 -7.15
C ALA A 69 14.33 11.17 -8.68
N ARG A 70 15.12 10.35 -9.39
CA ARG A 70 15.19 10.39 -10.85
C ARG A 70 13.85 10.02 -11.51
N ALA A 71 13.21 8.95 -11.05
CA ALA A 71 11.96 8.48 -11.61
C ALA A 71 10.83 9.51 -11.43
N LEU A 72 10.74 10.15 -10.26
CA LEU A 72 9.78 11.21 -9.99
C LEU A 72 10.05 12.45 -10.83
N ALA A 73 11.30 12.90 -10.94
CA ALA A 73 11.68 14.03 -11.77
C ALA A 73 11.34 13.79 -13.26
N SER A 74 11.62 12.57 -13.77
CA SER A 74 11.29 12.18 -15.14
C SER A 74 9.78 12.22 -15.38
N PHE A 75 9.00 11.55 -14.54
CA PHE A 75 7.54 11.46 -14.71
C PHE A 75 6.86 12.83 -14.59
N TYR A 76 7.12 13.58 -13.51
CA TYR A 76 6.47 14.88 -13.28
C TYR A 76 6.95 15.97 -14.22
N GLY A 77 8.15 15.85 -14.79
CA GLY A 77 8.65 16.67 -15.90
C GLY A 77 8.22 16.19 -17.29
N GLY A 78 7.69 14.98 -17.39
CA GLY A 78 7.39 14.30 -18.64
C GLY A 78 6.09 14.71 -19.33
N SER A 79 5.90 14.24 -20.55
CA SER A 79 4.74 14.58 -21.39
C SER A 79 3.44 13.99 -20.86
N ALA A 80 3.46 12.78 -20.30
CA ALA A 80 2.27 12.13 -19.76
C ALA A 80 1.66 12.95 -18.61
N TRP A 81 2.51 13.38 -17.66
CA TRP A 81 2.05 14.23 -16.56
C TRP A 81 1.57 15.60 -17.07
N LYS A 82 2.31 16.27 -17.95
CA LYS A 82 1.94 17.57 -18.51
C LYS A 82 0.58 17.54 -19.21
N ALA A 83 0.29 16.46 -19.93
CA ALA A 83 -0.97 16.31 -20.65
C ALA A 83 -2.17 16.02 -19.73
N HIS A 84 -1.96 15.33 -18.60
CA HIS A 84 -3.05 14.78 -17.80
C HIS A 84 -3.09 15.26 -16.34
N SER A 85 -2.14 16.12 -15.91
CA SER A 85 -2.09 16.64 -14.55
C SER A 85 -3.31 17.46 -14.15
N ALA A 86 -3.79 18.34 -15.05
CA ALA A 86 -4.93 19.19 -14.74
C ALA A 86 -6.22 18.38 -14.43
N PRO A 87 -6.67 17.42 -15.26
CA PRO A 87 -7.80 16.59 -14.94
C PRO A 87 -7.56 15.69 -13.73
N ALA A 88 -6.33 15.18 -13.51
CA ALA A 88 -6.02 14.40 -12.31
C ALA A 88 -6.15 15.25 -11.03
N ASN A 89 -5.51 16.42 -11.02
CA ASN A 89 -5.55 17.32 -9.85
C ASN A 89 -6.98 17.83 -9.56
N ALA A 90 -7.81 18.01 -10.58
CA ALA A 90 -9.20 18.42 -10.40
C ALA A 90 -10.04 17.40 -9.62
N THR A 91 -9.63 16.14 -9.55
CA THR A 91 -10.33 15.10 -8.78
C THR A 91 -9.93 15.10 -7.29
N MET A 92 -8.78 15.69 -6.93
CA MET A 92 -8.18 15.56 -5.60
C MET A 92 -8.52 16.75 -4.69
N ILE A 93 -8.70 16.44 -3.41
CA ILE A 93 -8.71 17.40 -2.30
C ILE A 93 -7.34 17.38 -1.63
N ASP A 94 -6.80 16.18 -1.38
CA ASP A 94 -5.51 15.96 -0.73
C ASP A 94 -4.80 14.74 -1.33
N SER A 95 -3.52 14.90 -1.61
CA SER A 95 -2.64 13.84 -2.12
C SER A 95 -1.37 13.65 -1.26
N ASP A 96 -1.28 14.32 -0.11
CA ASP A 96 -0.07 14.43 0.70
C ASP A 96 0.00 13.38 1.83
N ASN A 97 -1.10 12.62 2.03
CA ASN A 97 -1.10 11.47 2.93
C ASN A 97 -0.30 10.31 2.34
N VAL A 98 1.01 10.40 2.46
CA VAL A 98 1.98 9.46 1.87
C VAL A 98 2.94 8.96 2.94
N LEU A 99 2.99 7.65 3.14
CA LEU A 99 4.01 6.99 3.94
C LEU A 99 5.17 6.55 3.05
N LEU A 100 6.37 7.02 3.36
CA LEU A 100 7.61 6.55 2.77
C LEU A 100 8.13 5.39 3.62
N LEU A 101 8.24 4.21 3.02
CA LEU A 101 8.45 2.95 3.71
C LEU A 101 9.62 2.18 3.10
N ARG A 102 10.15 1.24 3.87
CA ARG A 102 11.10 0.20 3.42
C ARG A 102 10.71 -1.15 4.02
N PRO A 103 11.15 -2.28 3.47
CA PRO A 103 10.96 -3.57 4.13
C PRO A 103 11.50 -3.57 5.56
N ALA A 104 10.73 -4.12 6.50
CA ALA A 104 11.12 -4.20 7.90
C ALA A 104 12.34 -5.12 8.11
N THR A 105 12.46 -6.14 7.26
CA THR A 105 13.62 -7.05 7.19
C THR A 105 13.98 -7.32 5.74
N ALA A 106 15.16 -7.90 5.49
CA ALA A 106 15.60 -8.26 4.14
C ALA A 106 14.68 -9.25 3.39
N ARG A 107 13.73 -9.88 4.08
CA ARG A 107 12.81 -10.88 3.50
C ARG A 107 11.34 -10.46 3.56
N SER A 108 11.04 -9.29 4.10
CA SER A 108 9.65 -8.86 4.34
C SER A 108 9.08 -7.92 3.28
N GLY A 109 9.81 -7.67 2.18
CA GLY A 109 9.32 -6.89 1.03
C GLY A 109 8.29 -7.65 0.19
N PHE A 110 7.69 -6.95 -0.77
CA PHE A 110 6.71 -7.56 -1.68
C PHE A 110 7.33 -8.70 -2.50
N PRO A 111 6.60 -9.83 -2.65
CA PRO A 111 7.00 -10.90 -3.55
C PRO A 111 6.90 -10.46 -5.03
N PRO A 112 7.46 -11.21 -5.96
CA PRO A 112 7.17 -11.04 -7.37
C PRO A 112 5.65 -11.07 -7.65
N PRO A 113 5.15 -10.29 -8.65
CA PRO A 113 3.75 -10.38 -9.03
C PRO A 113 3.40 -11.82 -9.44
N ALA A 114 2.27 -12.31 -8.95
CA ALA A 114 1.79 -13.66 -9.28
C ALA A 114 1.35 -13.78 -10.75
N ALA A 115 0.99 -12.67 -11.39
CA ALA A 115 0.55 -12.64 -12.79
C ALA A 115 0.90 -11.29 -13.43
N ALA A 116 0.92 -11.26 -14.76
CA ALA A 116 1.05 -10.03 -15.52
C ALA A 116 -0.15 -9.09 -15.25
N ARG A 117 0.10 -7.78 -15.34
CA ARG A 117 -0.97 -6.78 -15.26
C ARG A 117 -1.95 -6.96 -16.42
N PRO A 118 -3.28 -6.83 -16.19
CA PRO A 118 -4.25 -6.82 -17.27
C PRO A 118 -3.96 -5.69 -18.26
N PRO A 119 -4.12 -5.95 -19.57
CA PRO A 119 -3.89 -4.95 -20.60
C PRO A 119 -4.92 -3.81 -20.51
N ARG A 120 -4.55 -2.61 -20.99
CA ARG A 120 -5.41 -1.40 -21.04
C ARG A 120 -6.81 -1.65 -21.64
N ARG A 121 -6.89 -2.48 -22.68
CA ARG A 121 -8.15 -2.74 -23.41
C ARG A 121 -9.24 -3.42 -22.57
N GLN A 122 -8.85 -4.20 -21.55
CA GLN A 122 -9.80 -4.83 -20.63
C GLN A 122 -10.36 -3.87 -19.58
N ALA A 123 -9.64 -2.78 -19.28
CA ALA A 123 -10.11 -1.74 -18.37
C ALA A 123 -11.09 -0.77 -19.06
N ALA A 124 -10.93 -0.54 -20.37
CA ALA A 124 -11.75 0.40 -21.16
C ALA A 124 -13.15 -0.13 -21.55
N ALA A 125 -13.41 -1.41 -21.40
CA ALA A 125 -14.69 -2.02 -21.78
C ALA A 125 -15.76 -1.94 -20.67
N GLY A 126 -15.95 -0.74 -20.08
CA GLY A 126 -17.00 -0.43 -19.11
C GLY A 126 -16.97 -1.34 -17.87
N HIS A 127 -16.58 -0.81 -16.72
CA HIS A 127 -16.64 -1.47 -15.40
C HIS A 127 -16.20 -2.95 -15.44
N ALA A 128 -14.94 -3.20 -15.83
CA ALA A 128 -14.37 -4.52 -15.60
C ALA A 128 -14.63 -4.88 -14.13
N PRO A 129 -15.23 -6.03 -13.83
CA PRO A 129 -15.56 -6.39 -12.46
C PRO A 129 -14.30 -6.24 -11.61
N ALA A 130 -14.41 -5.48 -10.52
CA ALA A 130 -13.33 -5.37 -9.55
C ALA A 130 -12.85 -6.78 -9.22
N ALA A 131 -11.54 -7.00 -9.14
CA ALA A 131 -11.02 -8.29 -8.75
C ALA A 131 -11.77 -8.75 -7.48
N PRO A 132 -12.21 -10.00 -7.38
CA PRO A 132 -12.94 -10.47 -6.23
C PRO A 132 -12.10 -10.38 -4.94
N SER A 133 -10.77 -10.34 -5.09
CA SER A 133 -9.82 -10.27 -3.97
C SER A 133 -9.97 -9.00 -3.15
N ARG A 134 -9.49 -9.08 -1.92
CA ARG A 134 -9.37 -7.94 -0.99
C ARG A 134 -7.96 -7.85 -0.48
N VAL A 135 -7.55 -6.64 -0.14
CA VAL A 135 -6.27 -6.37 0.52
C VAL A 135 -6.56 -5.67 1.83
N LEU A 136 -5.98 -6.17 2.91
CA LEU A 136 -5.96 -5.53 4.21
C LEU A 136 -4.57 -4.94 4.43
N VAL A 137 -4.51 -3.67 4.78
CA VAL A 137 -3.30 -3.02 5.27
C VAL A 137 -3.55 -2.65 6.72
N THR A 138 -2.66 -3.05 7.62
CA THR A 138 -2.71 -2.63 9.03
C THR A 138 -1.46 -1.81 9.34
N LEU A 139 -1.66 -0.62 9.87
CA LEU A 139 -0.62 0.32 10.25
C LEU A 139 -0.55 0.41 11.78
N TYR A 140 0.62 0.15 12.33
CA TYR A 140 0.97 0.38 13.71
C TYR A 140 1.83 1.62 13.82
N TYR A 141 1.56 2.45 14.82
CA TYR A 141 2.30 3.68 15.09
C TYR A 141 3.01 3.57 16.44
N ARG A 142 4.14 4.25 16.59
CA ARG A 142 4.80 4.45 17.88
C ARG A 142 5.65 5.73 17.88
N ASP A 143 6.10 6.12 19.07
CA ASP A 143 6.88 7.35 19.32
C ASP A 143 8.34 7.25 18.92
N ARG A 144 8.85 6.05 18.60
CA ARG A 144 10.25 5.79 18.22
C ARG A 144 10.31 4.88 16.99
N PRO A 145 11.45 4.85 16.25
CA PRO A 145 11.61 3.96 15.10
C PRO A 145 11.37 2.49 15.45
N PHE A 146 10.69 1.77 14.56
CA PHE A 146 10.58 0.33 14.64
C PHE A 146 11.94 -0.32 14.43
N ASP A 147 12.24 -1.31 15.25
CA ASP A 147 13.54 -1.99 15.35
C ASP A 147 13.43 -3.49 15.09
N GLN A 148 14.56 -4.19 15.12
CA GLN A 148 14.60 -5.63 14.92
C GLN A 148 13.81 -6.37 15.99
N ALA A 149 13.78 -5.88 17.24
CA ALA A 149 13.03 -6.52 18.33
C ALA A 149 11.53 -6.53 18.03
N PHE A 150 10.98 -5.45 17.47
CA PHE A 150 9.58 -5.44 17.03
C PHE A 150 9.34 -6.38 15.84
N ALA A 151 10.23 -6.40 14.86
CA ALA A 151 10.12 -7.33 13.74
C ALA A 151 10.14 -8.79 14.19
N ASP A 152 11.00 -9.12 15.14
CA ASP A 152 11.09 -10.45 15.77
C ASP A 152 9.82 -10.80 16.56
N PHE A 153 9.28 -9.86 17.33
CA PHE A 153 8.00 -10.02 18.01
C PHE A 153 6.87 -10.29 17.00
N PHE A 154 6.80 -9.47 15.96
CA PHE A 154 5.77 -9.64 14.93
C PHE A 154 5.88 -11.02 14.25
N ASP A 155 7.07 -11.41 13.85
CA ASP A 155 7.28 -12.68 13.13
C ASP A 155 7.05 -13.91 14.00
N ARG A 156 7.43 -13.85 15.29
CA ARG A 156 7.33 -15.02 16.18
C ARG A 156 6.00 -15.12 16.91
N GLN A 157 5.33 -14.02 17.18
CA GLN A 157 4.11 -14.01 17.99
C GLN A 157 2.86 -13.61 17.22
N ALA A 158 2.89 -12.51 16.47
CA ALA A 158 1.71 -12.00 15.76
C ALA A 158 1.42 -12.77 14.46
N ARG A 159 2.45 -12.93 13.60
CA ARG A 159 2.31 -13.59 12.30
C ARG A 159 1.69 -14.99 12.36
N PRO A 160 2.09 -15.90 13.26
CA PRO A 160 1.47 -17.23 13.35
C PRO A 160 -0.03 -17.17 13.64
N VAL A 161 -0.46 -16.25 14.51
CA VAL A 161 -1.88 -16.07 14.85
C VAL A 161 -2.64 -15.48 13.68
N LEU A 162 -2.06 -14.49 12.96
CA LEU A 162 -2.65 -13.93 11.74
C LEU A 162 -2.82 -15.01 10.67
N ILE A 163 -1.82 -15.86 10.45
CA ILE A 163 -1.87 -16.99 9.50
C ILE A 163 -2.96 -17.98 9.93
N GLY A 164 -3.02 -18.35 11.21
CA GLY A 164 -4.06 -19.24 11.75
C GLY A 164 -5.46 -18.68 11.56
N ALA A 165 -5.61 -17.35 11.55
CA ALA A 165 -6.85 -16.65 11.25
C ALA A 165 -7.06 -16.38 9.73
N GLY A 166 -6.23 -16.94 8.85
CA GLY A 166 -6.40 -16.85 7.39
C GLY A 166 -5.72 -15.66 6.71
N ALA A 167 -4.93 -14.84 7.42
CA ALA A 167 -4.15 -13.75 6.81
C ALA A 167 -2.67 -14.11 6.73
N THR A 168 -2.16 -14.40 5.54
CA THR A 168 -0.72 -14.52 5.32
C THR A 168 -0.14 -13.17 4.92
N PRO A 169 0.69 -12.52 5.78
CA PRO A 169 1.31 -11.26 5.41
C PRO A 169 2.18 -11.38 4.15
N LEU A 170 1.84 -10.60 3.12
CA LEU A 170 2.58 -10.51 1.85
C LEU A 170 3.82 -9.64 1.97
N ALA A 171 3.73 -8.57 2.74
CA ALA A 171 4.82 -7.67 3.03
C ALA A 171 4.69 -7.11 4.44
N CYS A 172 5.83 -6.85 5.08
CA CYS A 172 5.94 -6.08 6.30
C CYS A 172 6.95 -4.96 6.05
N LEU A 173 6.49 -3.74 6.22
CA LEU A 173 7.23 -2.53 5.90
C LEU A 173 7.36 -1.67 7.16
N GLN A 174 8.34 -0.79 7.19
CA GLN A 174 8.49 0.22 8.24
C GLN A 174 8.90 1.55 7.63
N THR A 175 8.77 2.64 8.38
CA THR A 175 9.16 3.98 7.92
C THR A 175 10.57 4.00 7.37
N GLU A 176 10.74 4.57 6.18
CA GLU A 176 12.03 4.98 5.65
C GLU A 176 12.34 6.38 6.20
N HIS A 177 13.42 6.49 6.96
CA HIS A 177 13.81 7.74 7.63
C HIS A 177 14.78 8.62 6.80
N ALA A 178 15.14 8.17 5.60
CA ALA A 178 15.93 8.99 4.70
C ALA A 178 15.15 10.24 4.29
N GLU A 179 15.89 11.33 4.03
CA GLU A 179 15.32 12.59 3.57
C GLU A 179 14.48 12.37 2.30
N ASN A 180 13.36 13.11 2.20
CA ASN A 180 12.53 13.09 0.99
C ASN A 180 13.29 13.66 -0.21
N THR A 181 13.74 12.79 -1.09
CA THR A 181 14.55 13.14 -2.28
C THR A 181 13.76 13.84 -3.39
N PHE A 182 12.47 14.13 -3.19
CA PHE A 182 11.63 14.88 -4.13
C PHE A 182 10.63 15.76 -3.36
N PRO A 183 11.06 16.90 -2.83
CA PRO A 183 10.24 17.77 -1.96
C PRO A 183 8.95 18.29 -2.58
N ALA A 184 8.88 18.38 -3.92
CA ALA A 184 7.66 18.77 -4.64
C ALA A 184 6.48 17.79 -4.43
N LEU A 185 6.76 16.57 -3.94
CA LEU A 185 5.77 15.62 -3.48
C LEU A 185 5.98 15.38 -1.99
N PRO A 186 5.16 15.98 -1.13
CA PRO A 186 5.24 15.78 0.30
C PRO A 186 5.07 14.30 0.69
N VAL A 187 5.73 13.95 1.79
CA VAL A 187 5.53 12.68 2.51
C VAL A 187 5.36 13.00 3.97
N ARG A 188 4.62 12.18 4.69
CA ARG A 188 4.46 12.31 6.14
C ARG A 188 5.81 12.09 6.82
N THR A 189 6.20 13.03 7.65
CA THR A 189 7.48 13.02 8.40
C THR A 189 7.20 13.01 9.90
N GLY A 190 8.21 12.61 10.69
CA GLY A 190 8.09 12.58 12.16
C GLY A 190 7.26 11.40 12.68
N GLU A 191 6.85 10.47 11.83
CA GLU A 191 6.08 9.31 12.22
C GLU A 191 6.88 8.02 12.09
N ASN A 192 6.64 7.12 13.02
CA ASN A 192 7.19 5.78 12.96
C ASN A 192 6.05 4.79 12.76
N VAL A 193 6.04 4.16 11.59
CA VAL A 193 4.99 3.25 11.15
C VAL A 193 5.60 1.87 10.90
N PHE A 194 4.90 0.83 11.33
CA PHE A 194 5.08 -0.52 10.83
C PHE A 194 3.77 -0.91 10.12
N ALA A 195 3.89 -1.34 8.88
CA ALA A 195 2.76 -1.73 8.04
C ALA A 195 2.88 -3.22 7.68
N TRP A 196 1.80 -3.97 7.78
CA TRP A 196 1.73 -5.27 7.14
C TRP A 196 0.53 -5.33 6.20
N LEU A 197 0.68 -6.08 5.11
CA LEU A 197 -0.33 -6.21 4.08
C LEU A 197 -0.64 -7.69 3.87
N ALA A 198 -1.93 -8.01 3.73
CA ALA A 198 -2.37 -9.36 3.35
C ALA A 198 -3.42 -9.30 2.25
N ARG A 199 -3.44 -10.34 1.39
CA ARG A 199 -4.43 -10.49 0.32
C ARG A 199 -5.37 -11.64 0.64
N PHE A 200 -6.65 -11.43 0.36
CA PHE A 200 -7.71 -12.42 0.52
C PHE A 200 -8.37 -12.69 -0.83
N PRO A 201 -8.76 -13.94 -1.13
CA PRO A 201 -9.39 -14.30 -2.41
C PRO A 201 -10.73 -13.60 -2.68
N GLY A 202 -11.40 -13.12 -1.63
CA GLY A 202 -12.68 -12.43 -1.74
C GLY A 202 -13.12 -11.78 -0.44
N PRO A 203 -14.25 -11.04 -0.45
CA PRO A 203 -14.75 -10.33 0.72
C PRO A 203 -15.04 -11.27 1.90
N ALA A 204 -15.70 -12.41 1.64
CA ALA A 204 -16.02 -13.36 2.70
C ALA A 204 -14.77 -13.86 3.47
N ARG A 205 -13.64 -14.03 2.78
CA ARG A 205 -12.39 -14.46 3.43
C ARG A 205 -11.76 -13.35 4.30
N LEU A 206 -11.88 -12.10 3.87
CA LEU A 206 -11.48 -10.97 4.72
C LEU A 206 -12.36 -10.89 5.97
N ASP A 207 -13.69 -11.00 5.80
CA ASP A 207 -14.64 -10.96 6.91
C ASP A 207 -14.43 -12.14 7.87
N ASP A 208 -14.14 -13.35 7.34
CA ASP A 208 -13.78 -14.50 8.15
C ASP A 208 -12.52 -14.25 8.98
N HIS A 209 -11.48 -13.68 8.37
CA HIS A 209 -10.24 -13.32 9.06
C HIS A 209 -10.52 -12.36 10.22
N LEU A 210 -11.24 -11.27 9.98
CA LEU A 210 -11.54 -10.27 11.01
C LEU A 210 -12.29 -10.89 12.18
N ARG A 211 -13.32 -11.72 11.90
CA ARG A 211 -14.06 -12.45 12.96
C ARG A 211 -13.18 -13.44 13.71
N GLN A 212 -12.27 -14.15 13.01
CA GLN A 212 -11.39 -15.13 13.66
C GLN A 212 -10.38 -14.46 14.58
N ILE A 213 -9.80 -13.32 14.19
CA ILE A 213 -8.89 -12.55 15.03
C ILE A 213 -9.61 -12.05 16.30
N GLU A 214 -10.81 -11.50 16.17
CA GLU A 214 -11.61 -11.05 17.33
C GLU A 214 -11.89 -12.20 18.33
N ARG A 215 -12.11 -13.41 17.83
CA ARG A 215 -12.41 -14.61 18.64
C ARG A 215 -11.15 -15.34 19.12
N SER A 216 -9.98 -15.04 18.60
CA SER A 216 -8.74 -15.73 18.93
C SER A 216 -8.32 -15.43 20.37
N ALA A 217 -8.27 -16.48 21.21
CA ALA A 217 -7.72 -16.38 22.55
C ALA A 217 -6.23 -16.00 22.52
N ASP A 218 -5.45 -16.60 21.61
CA ASP A 218 -4.04 -16.26 21.40
C ASP A 218 -3.82 -14.80 21.06
N TRP A 219 -4.70 -14.23 20.20
CA TRP A 219 -4.63 -12.81 19.88
C TRP A 219 -4.97 -11.96 21.09
N ARG A 220 -6.10 -12.20 21.73
CA ARG A 220 -6.63 -11.39 22.81
C ARG A 220 -5.76 -11.46 24.08
N ASP A 221 -5.32 -12.66 24.44
CA ASP A 221 -4.73 -12.90 25.78
C ASP A 221 -3.19 -12.84 25.75
N ARG A 222 -2.55 -12.93 24.56
CA ARG A 222 -1.09 -12.94 24.42
C ARG A 222 -0.58 -11.86 23.46
N VAL A 223 -1.05 -11.83 22.21
CA VAL A 223 -0.48 -10.92 21.19
C VAL A 223 -0.89 -9.49 21.43
N LEU A 224 -2.19 -9.22 21.62
CA LEU A 224 -2.71 -7.86 21.77
C LEU A 224 -2.15 -7.13 23.01
N PRO A 225 -2.07 -7.74 24.21
CA PRO A 225 -1.43 -7.08 25.35
C PRO A 225 0.05 -6.76 25.12
N ALA A 226 0.81 -7.67 24.51
CA ALA A 226 2.21 -7.42 24.16
C ALA A 226 2.36 -6.34 23.10
N LEU A 227 1.48 -6.33 22.07
CA LEU A 227 1.47 -5.32 21.02
C LEU A 227 1.12 -3.93 21.57
N SER A 228 0.12 -3.83 22.48
CA SER A 228 -0.38 -2.57 23.02
C SER A 228 0.67 -1.77 23.80
N VAL A 229 1.68 -2.43 24.38
CA VAL A 229 2.81 -1.73 25.02
C VAL A 229 3.92 -1.35 24.04
N LEU A 230 3.89 -1.86 22.81
CA LEU A 230 4.88 -1.62 21.77
C LEU A 230 4.44 -0.55 20.74
N ILE A 231 3.16 -0.22 20.70
CA ILE A 231 2.58 0.75 19.75
C ILE A 231 1.86 1.86 20.49
N THR A 232 1.58 2.96 19.77
CA THR A 232 0.80 4.08 20.28
C THR A 232 -0.57 4.12 19.58
N GLY A 233 -1.61 4.20 20.39
CA GLY A 233 -2.99 4.31 19.88
C GLY A 233 -3.54 3.02 19.27
N VAL A 234 -4.64 3.17 18.54
CA VAL A 234 -5.33 2.06 17.87
C VAL A 234 -4.73 1.86 16.48
N PRO A 235 -4.43 0.61 16.07
CA PRO A 235 -4.00 0.32 14.71
C PRO A 235 -4.97 0.85 13.66
N GLN A 236 -4.45 1.50 12.63
CA GLN A 236 -5.26 1.88 11.47
C GLN A 236 -5.37 0.67 10.52
N GLN A 237 -6.57 0.38 10.07
CA GLN A 237 -6.81 -0.63 9.04
C GLN A 237 -7.36 0.02 7.78
N LEU A 238 -6.85 -0.40 6.63
CA LEU A 238 -7.38 -0.06 5.31
C LEU A 238 -7.92 -1.34 4.68
N ARG A 239 -9.22 -1.41 4.47
CA ARG A 239 -9.89 -2.49 3.75
C ARG A 239 -10.03 -2.07 2.29
N LEU A 240 -9.33 -2.78 1.41
CA LEU A 240 -9.10 -2.30 0.06
C LEU A 240 -9.62 -3.30 -0.99
N ALA A 241 -10.26 -2.77 -2.04
CA ALA A 241 -10.63 -3.52 -3.23
C ALA A 241 -9.70 -3.13 -4.39
N PRO A 242 -8.94 -4.07 -4.98
CA PRO A 242 -8.07 -3.78 -6.10
C PRO A 242 -8.83 -3.23 -7.31
N THR A 243 -8.24 -2.26 -8.03
CA THR A 243 -8.73 -1.85 -9.34
C THR A 243 -8.49 -2.95 -10.37
N ALA A 244 -9.09 -2.82 -11.55
CA ALA A 244 -8.95 -3.81 -12.63
C ALA A 244 -7.50 -4.05 -13.04
N ARG A 245 -6.64 -3.05 -12.90
CA ARG A 245 -5.23 -3.09 -13.30
C ARG A 245 -4.23 -3.18 -12.14
N SER A 246 -4.71 -3.31 -10.90
CA SER A 246 -3.83 -3.55 -9.76
C SER A 246 -3.01 -4.84 -9.93
N GLN A 247 -1.73 -4.83 -9.61
CA GLN A 247 -0.92 -6.06 -9.57
C GLN A 247 -1.18 -6.89 -8.32
N LEU A 248 -1.49 -6.23 -7.19
CA LEU A 248 -1.99 -6.90 -5.99
C LEU A 248 -3.51 -7.11 -6.11
N ARG A 249 -3.92 -8.23 -6.68
CA ARG A 249 -5.32 -8.60 -6.87
C ARG A 249 -5.54 -10.10 -6.70
#